data_9a5413184083f18f302e19a21874b7c3
#
_entry.id   9a5413184083f18f302e19a21874b7c3
#
_cell.length_a   1.000
_cell.length_b   1.000
_cell.length_c   1.000
_cell.angle_alpha   90.00
_cell.angle_beta   90.00
_cell.angle_gamma   90.00
#
_symmetry.space_group_name_H-M   'P 1'
#
loop_
_entity.id
_entity.type
_entity.pdbx_description
1 polymer ?
#
loop_
_entity_poly.entity_id
_entity_poly.type
_entity_poly.pdbx_seq_one_letter_code
_entity_poly.pdbx_strand_id
1 'polypeptide(L)'
;ANGWLYSSWLGALAEDPAMDGARLGRAICDSYYEGCEAVGTQDQTTLSLTDLRKLTPLLEAYETFGQEALAAAAEDPAFFAELGRAAAQSENYGGNTREQGFTNMVDMGHLARQTAWLLPSAQSVSDALADCVLYKVGGPYRAEATGLSCYYSYNGDMDDLNGYLTVGEGLAFKYLYAY
;
A
#
# COMPACT_ATOMS: atom_id res chain seq x y z
N ALA A 1 -7.18 9.94 14.05
CA ALA A 1 -7.76 8.75 13.43
C ALA A 1 -9.15 8.54 14.02
N ASN A 2 -10.15 8.44 13.16
CA ASN A 2 -11.49 8.07 13.60
C ASN A 2 -11.43 6.64 14.15
N GLY A 3 -11.94 6.45 15.36
CA GLY A 3 -12.01 5.12 15.96
C GLY A 3 -12.97 4.22 15.17
N TRP A 4 -12.78 2.92 15.26
CA TRP A 4 -13.68 1.97 14.64
C TRP A 4 -15.06 2.01 15.30
N LEU A 5 -16.13 1.97 14.50
CA LEU A 5 -17.51 1.90 15.01
C LEU A 5 -17.83 0.48 15.45
N TYR A 6 -17.35 0.09 16.62
CA TYR A 6 -17.51 -1.27 17.15
C TYR A 6 -18.97 -1.73 17.22
N SER A 7 -19.91 -0.82 17.51
CA SER A 7 -21.33 -1.17 17.64
C SER A 7 -21.96 -1.70 16.35
N SER A 8 -21.52 -1.24 15.18
CA SER A 8 -22.10 -1.66 13.89
C SER A 8 -21.69 -3.08 13.51
N TRP A 9 -20.39 -3.36 13.42
CA TRP A 9 -19.93 -4.69 13.01
C TRP A 9 -20.06 -5.77 14.10
N LEU A 10 -20.01 -5.38 15.41
CA LEU A 10 -20.34 -6.31 16.49
C LEU A 10 -21.84 -6.65 16.47
N GLY A 11 -22.70 -5.70 16.10
CA GLY A 11 -24.13 -5.96 15.87
C GLY A 11 -24.34 -7.00 14.77
N ALA A 12 -23.69 -6.82 13.63
CA ALA A 12 -23.74 -7.78 12.52
C ALA A 12 -23.23 -9.18 12.93
N LEU A 13 -22.15 -9.25 13.69
CA LEU A 13 -21.62 -10.51 14.21
C LEU A 13 -22.57 -11.16 15.24
N ALA A 14 -23.28 -10.38 16.05
CA ALA A 14 -24.28 -10.88 17.01
C ALA A 14 -25.52 -11.46 16.32
N GLU A 15 -25.91 -10.89 15.17
CA GLU A 15 -27.00 -11.39 14.33
C GLU A 15 -26.63 -12.66 13.58
N ASP A 16 -25.38 -12.79 13.14
CA ASP A 16 -24.85 -13.98 12.46
C ASP A 16 -23.52 -14.43 13.10
N PRO A 17 -23.56 -15.15 14.23
CA PRO A 17 -22.35 -15.63 14.91
C PRO A 17 -21.51 -16.65 14.10
N ALA A 18 -22.05 -17.18 13.00
CA ALA A 18 -21.37 -18.07 12.07
C ALA A 18 -20.68 -17.32 10.92
N MET A 19 -20.72 -16.00 10.92
CA MET A 19 -20.09 -15.15 9.91
C MET A 19 -18.59 -15.47 9.81
N ASP A 20 -18.11 -15.73 8.60
CA ASP A 20 -16.69 -15.95 8.36
C ASP A 20 -15.88 -14.63 8.42
N GLY A 21 -14.55 -14.78 8.49
CA GLY A 21 -13.65 -13.63 8.59
C GLY A 21 -13.71 -12.67 7.38
N ALA A 22 -14.04 -13.17 6.19
CA ALA A 22 -14.14 -12.32 5.00
C ALA A 22 -15.42 -11.47 5.04
N ARG A 23 -16.55 -12.04 5.47
CA ARG A 23 -17.80 -11.31 5.66
C ARG A 23 -17.68 -10.29 6.80
N LEU A 24 -17.08 -10.70 7.92
CA LEU A 24 -16.82 -9.78 9.03
C LEU A 24 -15.91 -8.62 8.62
N GLY A 25 -14.82 -8.92 7.91
CA GLY A 25 -13.91 -7.89 7.42
C GLY A 25 -14.57 -6.90 6.47
N ARG A 26 -15.47 -7.35 5.60
CA ARG A 26 -16.28 -6.45 4.75
C ARG A 26 -17.19 -5.56 5.60
N ALA A 27 -17.92 -6.12 6.55
CA ALA A 27 -18.78 -5.36 7.45
C ALA A 27 -17.99 -4.29 8.23
N ILE A 28 -16.75 -4.59 8.62
CA ILE A 28 -15.84 -3.62 9.26
C ILE A 28 -15.49 -2.50 8.28
N CYS A 29 -15.08 -2.83 7.06
CA CYS A 29 -14.73 -1.82 6.05
C CYS A 29 -15.91 -0.89 5.74
N ASP A 30 -17.08 -1.47 5.52
CA ASP A 30 -18.29 -0.72 5.17
C ASP A 30 -18.70 0.21 6.32
N SER A 31 -18.79 -0.32 7.54
CA SER A 31 -19.17 0.49 8.71
C SER A 31 -18.16 1.59 9.04
N TYR A 32 -16.88 1.35 8.79
CA TYR A 32 -15.86 2.37 8.94
C TYR A 32 -16.05 3.50 7.93
N TYR A 33 -16.30 3.16 6.67
CA TYR A 33 -16.54 4.15 5.62
C TYR A 33 -17.81 4.97 5.89
N GLU A 34 -18.91 4.32 6.25
CA GLU A 34 -20.17 4.98 6.66
C GLU A 34 -19.93 5.93 7.83
N GLY A 35 -19.13 5.51 8.81
CA GLY A 35 -18.76 6.36 9.94
C GLY A 35 -17.95 7.59 9.51
N CYS A 36 -17.09 7.45 8.52
CA CYS A 36 -16.36 8.57 7.93
C CYS A 36 -17.30 9.52 7.16
N GLU A 37 -18.30 8.99 6.44
CA GLU A 37 -19.33 9.80 5.78
C GLU A 37 -20.13 10.64 6.78
N ALA A 38 -20.52 10.04 7.91
CA ALA A 38 -21.28 10.72 8.93
C ALA A 38 -20.56 11.93 9.55
N VAL A 39 -19.23 11.98 9.48
CA VAL A 39 -18.39 13.08 9.99
C VAL A 39 -17.68 13.88 8.88
N GLY A 40 -17.98 13.59 7.61
CA GLY A 40 -17.46 14.33 6.45
C GLY A 40 -15.96 14.12 6.16
N THR A 41 -15.41 12.94 6.50
CA THR A 41 -13.99 12.60 6.27
C THR A 41 -13.78 11.48 5.24
N GLN A 42 -14.87 10.99 4.62
CA GLN A 42 -14.86 9.86 3.68
C GLN A 42 -13.96 10.09 2.46
N ASP A 43 -13.82 11.33 2.01
CA ASP A 43 -13.14 11.66 0.76
C ASP A 43 -11.66 11.22 0.72
N GLN A 44 -11.01 11.21 1.88
CA GLN A 44 -9.62 10.80 2.05
C GLN A 44 -9.44 9.45 2.75
N THR A 45 -10.56 8.79 3.07
CA THR A 45 -10.55 7.53 3.82
C THR A 45 -10.22 6.36 2.91
N THR A 46 -9.40 5.42 3.43
CA THR A 46 -9.20 4.10 2.86
C THR A 46 -9.20 3.05 3.95
N LEU A 47 -9.72 1.87 3.64
CA LEU A 47 -9.55 0.68 4.45
C LEU A 47 -9.61 -0.55 3.54
N SER A 48 -8.79 -1.56 3.81
CA SER A 48 -8.76 -2.80 3.03
C SER A 48 -8.82 -4.04 3.91
N LEU A 49 -9.33 -5.10 3.34
CA LEU A 49 -9.34 -6.45 3.88
C LEU A 49 -8.35 -7.32 3.11
N THR A 50 -7.37 -7.85 3.81
CA THR A 50 -6.27 -8.62 3.23
C THR A 50 -6.33 -10.09 3.67
N ASP A 51 -6.17 -11.03 2.74
CA ASP A 51 -5.97 -12.44 3.04
C ASP A 51 -4.49 -12.70 3.38
N LEU A 52 -4.20 -12.87 4.66
CA LEU A 52 -2.82 -13.10 5.13
C LEU A 52 -2.17 -14.35 4.55
N ARG A 53 -2.96 -15.34 4.08
CA ARG A 53 -2.43 -16.54 3.43
C ARG A 53 -1.81 -16.25 2.06
N LYS A 54 -2.15 -15.08 1.49
CA LYS A 54 -1.68 -14.61 0.19
C LYS A 54 -0.51 -13.61 0.29
N LEU A 55 -0.07 -13.29 1.50
CA LEU A 55 1.07 -12.36 1.68
C LEU A 55 2.38 -12.93 1.14
N THR A 56 2.65 -14.22 1.33
CA THR A 56 3.92 -14.81 0.86
C THR A 56 4.10 -14.66 -0.66
N PRO A 57 3.14 -15.06 -1.52
CA PRO A 57 3.25 -14.81 -2.96
C PRO A 57 3.40 -13.33 -3.32
N LEU A 58 2.73 -12.43 -2.61
CA LEU A 58 2.85 -10.99 -2.83
C LEU A 58 4.26 -10.49 -2.48
N LEU A 59 4.82 -10.94 -1.35
CA LEU A 59 6.18 -10.56 -0.95
C LEU A 59 7.24 -11.10 -1.91
N GLU A 60 7.06 -12.33 -2.44
CA GLU A 60 7.94 -12.91 -3.45
C GLU A 60 7.90 -12.10 -4.77
N ALA A 61 6.71 -11.71 -5.20
CA ALA A 61 6.56 -10.84 -6.38
C ALA A 61 7.20 -9.46 -6.15
N TYR A 62 7.00 -8.88 -4.96
CA TYR A 62 7.60 -7.59 -4.60
C TYR A 62 9.12 -7.66 -4.45
N GLU A 63 9.65 -8.76 -3.95
CA GLU A 63 11.11 -9.01 -3.90
C GLU A 63 11.70 -9.10 -5.31
N THR A 64 11.05 -9.83 -6.22
CA THR A 64 11.46 -9.91 -7.64
C THR A 64 11.45 -8.53 -8.30
N PHE A 65 10.42 -7.75 -8.05
CA PHE A 65 10.31 -6.37 -8.52
C PHE A 65 11.46 -5.49 -7.98
N GLY A 66 11.80 -5.61 -6.69
CA GLY A 66 12.92 -4.90 -6.10
C GLY A 66 14.29 -5.32 -6.67
N GLN A 67 14.49 -6.61 -6.95
CA GLN A 67 15.71 -7.14 -7.57
C GLN A 67 15.88 -6.61 -8.99
N GLU A 68 14.81 -6.57 -9.78
CA GLU A 68 14.80 -6.00 -11.13
C GLU A 68 15.12 -4.50 -11.09
N ALA A 69 14.51 -3.74 -10.14
CA ALA A 69 14.79 -2.34 -9.96
C ALA A 69 16.26 -2.08 -9.59
N LEU A 70 16.83 -2.89 -8.69
CA LEU A 70 18.22 -2.79 -8.29
C LEU A 70 19.17 -3.07 -9.47
N ALA A 71 18.87 -4.07 -10.29
CA ALA A 71 19.64 -4.38 -11.50
C ALA A 71 19.57 -3.23 -12.53
N ALA A 72 18.38 -2.68 -12.75
CA ALA A 72 18.20 -1.54 -13.66
C ALA A 72 18.96 -0.30 -13.18
N ALA A 73 18.94 -0.02 -11.88
CA ALA A 73 19.69 1.10 -11.29
C ALA A 73 21.21 0.93 -11.42
N ALA A 74 21.71 -0.31 -11.34
CA ALA A 74 23.15 -0.60 -11.52
C ALA A 74 23.59 -0.44 -12.97
N GLU A 75 22.72 -0.67 -13.93
CA GLU A 75 23.00 -0.52 -15.36
C GLU A 75 22.90 0.95 -15.82
N ASP A 76 21.87 1.67 -15.33
CA ASP A 76 21.61 3.06 -15.70
C ASP A 76 21.18 3.90 -14.49
N PRO A 77 22.02 4.79 -13.95
CA PRO A 77 21.65 5.69 -12.86
C PRO A 77 20.44 6.60 -13.17
N ALA A 78 20.11 6.85 -14.44
CA ALA A 78 18.93 7.61 -14.81
C ALA A 78 17.62 6.90 -14.41
N PHE A 79 17.65 5.60 -14.17
CA PHE A 79 16.55 4.80 -13.68
C PHE A 79 15.93 5.39 -12.38
N PHE A 80 16.76 5.92 -11.48
CA PHE A 80 16.26 6.54 -10.24
C PHE A 80 15.34 7.73 -10.51
N ALA A 81 15.62 8.53 -11.54
CA ALA A 81 14.76 9.64 -11.91
C ALA A 81 13.42 9.16 -12.47
N GLU A 82 13.40 8.05 -13.22
CA GLU A 82 12.16 7.45 -13.73
C GLU A 82 11.34 6.83 -12.60
N LEU A 83 11.99 6.07 -11.71
CA LEU A 83 11.34 5.51 -10.52
C LEU A 83 10.76 6.61 -9.62
N GLY A 84 11.52 7.69 -9.40
CA GLY A 84 11.08 8.83 -8.61
C GLY A 84 9.86 9.54 -9.24
N ARG A 85 9.81 9.66 -10.56
CA ARG A 85 8.63 10.21 -11.26
C ARG A 85 7.41 9.30 -11.10
N ALA A 86 7.57 7.99 -11.24
CA ALA A 86 6.52 7.02 -11.05
C ALA A 86 5.97 7.06 -9.61
N ALA A 87 6.85 7.09 -8.61
CA ALA A 87 6.47 7.21 -7.21
C ALA A 87 5.73 8.52 -6.91
N ALA A 88 6.20 9.66 -7.46
CA ALA A 88 5.56 10.96 -7.29
C ALA A 88 4.16 11.04 -7.91
N GLN A 89 3.87 10.22 -8.91
CA GLN A 89 2.56 10.11 -9.55
C GLN A 89 1.66 9.06 -8.90
N SER A 90 2.19 8.29 -7.97
CA SER A 90 1.45 7.23 -7.29
C SER A 90 0.72 7.75 -6.05
N GLU A 91 -0.35 7.07 -5.65
CA GLU A 91 -1.07 7.33 -4.40
C GLU A 91 -0.12 7.18 -3.20
N ASN A 92 -0.12 8.14 -2.26
CA ASN A 92 0.86 8.25 -1.18
C ASN A 92 0.26 8.39 0.23
N TYR A 93 -1.02 8.26 0.39
CA TYR A 93 -1.73 8.19 1.69
C TYR A 93 -1.50 9.34 2.67
N GLY A 94 -1.20 10.51 2.22
CA GLY A 94 -1.19 11.61 3.17
C GLY A 94 -0.10 12.62 2.99
N GLY A 95 0.76 12.36 2.04
CA GLY A 95 1.68 13.40 1.64
C GLY A 95 3.08 12.92 1.30
N ASN A 96 3.61 13.52 0.27
CA ASN A 96 4.99 13.35 -0.18
C ASN A 96 5.66 14.72 -0.40
N THR A 97 5.10 15.78 0.18
CA THR A 97 5.67 17.12 0.14
C THR A 97 6.04 17.62 1.53
N ARG A 98 6.89 18.64 1.58
CA ARG A 98 7.33 19.26 2.84
C ARG A 98 6.17 19.86 3.63
N GLU A 99 5.20 20.46 2.93
CA GLU A 99 4.04 21.11 3.54
C GLU A 99 3.07 20.10 4.14
N GLN A 100 2.96 18.92 3.52
CA GLN A 100 2.07 17.84 3.95
C GLN A 100 2.73 16.95 5.00
N GLY A 101 4.03 17.07 5.19
CA GLY A 101 4.83 16.10 5.95
C GLY A 101 5.02 14.80 5.16
N PHE A 102 6.24 14.33 5.07
CA PHE A 102 6.53 13.10 4.35
C PHE A 102 6.04 11.89 5.14
N THR A 103 5.16 11.08 4.55
CA THR A 103 4.74 9.79 5.12
C THR A 103 5.67 8.65 4.71
N ASN A 104 6.48 8.85 3.65
CA ASN A 104 7.35 7.84 3.06
C ASN A 104 6.65 6.52 2.75
N MET A 105 5.36 6.61 2.39
CA MET A 105 4.51 5.47 2.03
C MET A 105 3.88 5.71 0.67
N VAL A 106 3.98 4.74 -0.21
CA VAL A 106 3.33 4.75 -1.53
C VAL A 106 2.39 3.57 -1.65
N ASP A 107 1.30 3.72 -2.41
CA ASP A 107 0.42 2.59 -2.74
C ASP A 107 1.19 1.59 -3.61
N MET A 108 1.28 0.35 -3.13
CA MET A 108 2.09 -0.71 -3.77
C MET A 108 1.61 -1.03 -5.18
N GLY A 109 0.31 -1.18 -5.38
CA GLY A 109 -0.24 -1.53 -6.69
C GLY A 109 -0.23 -0.36 -7.66
N HIS A 110 -0.41 0.88 -7.17
CA HIS A 110 -0.31 2.06 -8.04
C HIS A 110 1.13 2.27 -8.49
N LEU A 111 2.12 2.13 -7.59
CA LEU A 111 3.54 2.17 -7.96
C LEU A 111 3.87 1.09 -8.99
N ALA A 112 3.42 -0.16 -8.79
CA ALA A 112 3.63 -1.23 -9.77
C ALA A 112 3.05 -0.88 -11.14
N ARG A 113 1.83 -0.35 -11.22
CA ARG A 113 1.24 0.10 -12.50
C ARG A 113 2.04 1.22 -13.15
N GLN A 114 2.49 2.21 -12.37
CA GLN A 114 3.26 3.35 -12.89
C GLN A 114 4.66 2.95 -13.39
N THR A 115 5.19 1.84 -12.90
CA THR A 115 6.53 1.34 -13.27
C THR A 115 6.50 0.17 -14.25
N ALA A 116 5.33 -0.33 -14.66
CA ALA A 116 5.21 -1.51 -15.52
C ALA A 116 5.93 -1.39 -16.89
N TRP A 117 6.12 -0.18 -17.38
CA TRP A 117 6.88 0.09 -18.59
C TRP A 117 8.40 0.06 -18.40
N LEU A 118 8.86 0.24 -17.15
CA LEU A 118 10.28 0.17 -16.74
C LEU A 118 10.66 -1.24 -16.28
N LEU A 119 9.76 -1.89 -15.56
CA LEU A 119 10.00 -3.12 -14.79
C LEU A 119 8.90 -4.13 -15.11
N PRO A 120 9.14 -5.08 -16.01
CA PRO A 120 8.17 -6.12 -16.37
C PRO A 120 7.61 -6.92 -15.19
N SER A 121 8.40 -7.14 -14.13
CA SER A 121 7.97 -7.83 -12.90
C SER A 121 6.87 -7.08 -12.13
N ALA A 122 6.65 -5.80 -12.38
CA ALA A 122 5.58 -5.00 -11.78
C ALA A 122 4.18 -5.60 -12.02
N GLN A 123 3.96 -6.29 -13.14
CA GLN A 123 2.69 -6.97 -13.38
C GLN A 123 2.44 -8.08 -12.36
N SER A 124 3.48 -8.85 -12.01
CA SER A 124 3.36 -9.91 -11.00
C SER A 124 2.99 -9.35 -9.62
N VAL A 125 3.50 -8.16 -9.26
CA VAL A 125 3.08 -7.47 -8.03
C VAL A 125 1.61 -7.10 -8.09
N SER A 126 1.15 -6.54 -9.20
CA SER A 126 -0.26 -6.15 -9.40
C SER A 126 -1.20 -7.35 -9.30
N ASP A 127 -0.84 -8.48 -9.91
CA ASP A 127 -1.64 -9.71 -9.91
C ASP A 127 -1.69 -10.33 -8.49
N ALA A 128 -0.55 -10.45 -7.82
CA ALA A 128 -0.47 -10.99 -6.47
C ALA A 128 -1.20 -10.09 -5.45
N LEU A 129 -1.16 -8.77 -5.64
CA LEU A 129 -1.89 -7.84 -4.80
C LEU A 129 -3.41 -7.97 -5.00
N ALA A 130 -3.87 -8.12 -6.24
CA ALA A 130 -5.28 -8.36 -6.54
C ALA A 130 -5.81 -9.65 -5.92
N ASP A 131 -4.97 -10.70 -5.84
CA ASP A 131 -5.29 -11.94 -5.14
C ASP A 131 -5.30 -11.80 -3.61
N CYS A 132 -4.48 -10.89 -3.08
CA CYS A 132 -4.27 -10.69 -1.65
C CYS A 132 -5.34 -9.79 -1.02
N VAL A 133 -5.76 -8.72 -1.72
CA VAL A 133 -6.75 -7.75 -1.23
C VAL A 133 -8.15 -8.23 -1.60
N LEU A 134 -8.85 -8.80 -0.63
CA LEU A 134 -10.20 -9.37 -0.82
C LEU A 134 -11.28 -8.31 -0.99
N TYR A 135 -11.10 -7.15 -0.37
CA TYR A 135 -12.05 -6.05 -0.38
C TYR A 135 -11.38 -4.75 0.01
N LYS A 136 -11.90 -3.65 -0.49
CA LYS A 136 -11.48 -2.31 -0.07
C LYS A 136 -12.59 -1.29 -0.20
N VAL A 137 -12.55 -0.27 0.63
CA VAL A 137 -13.31 0.96 0.53
C VAL A 137 -12.35 2.14 0.38
N GLY A 138 -12.76 3.18 -0.34
CA GLY A 138 -11.95 4.38 -0.52
C GLY A 138 -12.77 5.54 -1.03
N GLY A 139 -12.47 6.73 -0.53
CA GLY A 139 -13.06 7.97 -1.00
C GLY A 139 -12.51 8.45 -2.33
N PRO A 140 -13.15 9.46 -2.93
CA PRO A 140 -12.79 9.94 -4.27
C PRO A 140 -11.36 10.48 -4.38
N TYR A 141 -10.78 11.01 -3.29
CA TYR A 141 -9.38 11.46 -3.30
C TYR A 141 -8.36 10.33 -3.14
N ARG A 142 -8.86 9.07 -2.99
CA ARG A 142 -8.08 7.84 -2.86
C ARG A 142 -8.48 6.79 -3.90
N ALA A 143 -8.97 7.24 -5.04
CA ALA A 143 -9.49 6.37 -6.11
C ALA A 143 -8.45 5.34 -6.60
N GLU A 144 -7.17 5.73 -6.59
CA GLU A 144 -6.06 4.89 -7.04
C GLU A 144 -5.52 3.92 -5.96
N ALA A 145 -5.99 4.06 -4.70
CA ALA A 145 -5.56 3.18 -3.62
C ALA A 145 -5.91 1.71 -3.92
N THR A 146 -4.91 0.83 -3.83
CA THR A 146 -5.06 -0.60 -4.16
C THR A 146 -5.24 -1.49 -2.94
N GLY A 147 -4.99 -0.97 -1.74
CA GLY A 147 -5.27 -1.62 -0.47
C GLY A 147 -4.05 -1.91 0.40
N LEU A 148 -2.85 -1.91 -0.15
CA LEU A 148 -1.61 -2.01 0.62
C LEU A 148 -0.62 -0.93 0.17
N SER A 149 0.17 -0.46 1.13
CA SER A 149 1.26 0.47 0.89
C SER A 149 2.61 -0.19 1.14
N CYS A 150 3.66 0.38 0.54
CA CYS A 150 5.04 0.05 0.82
C CYS A 150 5.84 1.32 1.11
N TYR A 151 7.00 1.15 1.73
CA TYR A 151 7.90 2.27 1.99
C TYR A 151 8.47 2.80 0.68
N TYR A 152 8.51 4.12 0.56
CA TYR A 152 9.25 4.85 -0.46
C TYR A 152 9.82 6.14 0.15
N SER A 153 11.14 6.34 0.06
CA SER A 153 11.78 7.53 0.63
C SER A 153 11.59 8.74 -0.29
N TYR A 154 10.61 9.57 0.01
CA TYR A 154 10.36 10.82 -0.74
C TYR A 154 11.29 11.96 -0.32
N ASN A 155 11.73 11.96 0.92
CA ASN A 155 12.52 13.05 1.51
C ASN A 155 14.02 12.76 1.63
N GLY A 156 14.43 11.51 1.43
CA GLY A 156 15.81 11.08 1.64
C GLY A 156 16.27 11.18 3.11
N ASP A 157 15.31 11.17 4.07
CA ASP A 157 15.66 11.23 5.49
C ASP A 157 16.36 9.94 5.92
N MET A 158 17.57 10.11 6.46
CA MET A 158 18.43 8.98 6.82
C MET A 158 17.97 8.24 8.08
N ASP A 159 17.25 8.90 8.98
CA ASP A 159 16.72 8.24 10.18
C ASP A 159 15.53 7.35 9.81
N ASP A 160 14.63 7.85 8.94
CA ASP A 160 13.53 7.06 8.38
C ASP A 160 14.06 5.87 7.57
N LEU A 161 15.06 6.10 6.71
CA LEU A 161 15.69 5.06 5.92
C LEU A 161 16.36 4.00 6.80
N ASN A 162 17.14 4.41 7.81
CA ASN A 162 17.77 3.50 8.74
C ASN A 162 16.74 2.67 9.51
N GLY A 163 15.62 3.29 9.94
CA GLY A 163 14.49 2.59 10.53
C GLY A 163 13.95 1.50 9.60
N TYR A 164 13.71 1.84 8.33
CA TYR A 164 13.25 0.88 7.32
C TYR A 164 14.24 -0.27 7.08
N LEU A 165 15.54 0.03 7.03
CA LEU A 165 16.58 -0.99 6.83
C LEU A 165 16.66 -2.02 7.96
N THR A 166 16.12 -1.72 9.13
CA THR A 166 16.06 -2.66 10.27
C THR A 166 14.82 -3.57 10.22
N VAL A 167 13.80 -3.23 9.42
CA VAL A 167 12.53 -3.98 9.33
C VAL A 167 12.66 -5.09 8.30
N GLY A 168 12.50 -6.34 8.76
CA GLY A 168 12.54 -7.53 7.90
C GLY A 168 13.90 -7.80 7.26
N GLU A 169 14.12 -8.99 6.76
CA GLU A 169 15.31 -9.39 6.02
C GLU A 169 14.97 -9.62 4.54
N GLY A 170 16.00 -9.49 3.66
CA GLY A 170 15.92 -9.95 2.28
C GLY A 170 15.09 -9.11 1.30
N LEU A 171 14.65 -7.91 1.65
CA LEU A 171 13.90 -7.07 0.72
C LEU A 171 14.86 -6.29 -0.19
N ALA A 172 14.87 -6.57 -1.49
CA ALA A 172 15.75 -5.93 -2.45
C ALA A 172 15.58 -4.41 -2.55
N PHE A 173 14.37 -3.88 -2.30
CA PHE A 173 14.14 -2.44 -2.20
C PHE A 173 14.95 -1.75 -1.10
N LYS A 174 15.30 -2.44 -0.02
CA LYS A 174 16.20 -1.90 1.00
C LYS A 174 17.57 -1.56 0.42
N TYR A 175 18.11 -2.46 -0.39
CA TYR A 175 19.40 -2.29 -1.02
C TYR A 175 19.36 -1.21 -2.09
N LEU A 176 18.25 -1.06 -2.80
CA LEU A 176 18.04 0.02 -3.77
C LEU A 176 18.15 1.40 -3.11
N TYR A 177 17.60 1.58 -1.91
CA TYR A 177 17.70 2.85 -1.19
C TYR A 177 19.08 3.08 -0.52
N ALA A 178 19.83 2.01 -0.30
CA ALA A 178 21.18 2.08 0.23
C ALA A 178 22.26 2.30 -0.85
N TYR A 179 21.89 2.11 -2.14
CA TYR A 179 22.78 2.27 -3.29
C TYR A 179 22.99 3.73 -3.64
#